data_9c3d7f8e5d6ccf7f11ee80ee4f066244
#
_entry.id   9c3d7f8e5d6ccf7f11ee80ee4f066244
#
_cell.length_a   1.000
_cell.length_b   1.000
_cell.length_c   1.000
_cell.angle_alpha   90.00
_cell.angle_beta   90.00
_cell.angle_gamma   90.00
#
_symmetry.space_group_name_H-M   'P 1'
#
loop_
_entity.id
_entity.type
_entity.pdbx_description
1 polymer ?
#
loop_
_entity_poly.entity_id
_entity_poly.type
_entity_poly.pdbx_seq_one_letter_code
_entity_poly.pdbx_strand_id
1 'polypeptide(L)'
;MMNRDSFTNSLLSLISASRKISRYTYQPLQAEVSRYGALTAVKNMLSRSMSTLRLPKDYDLFWLNGRMDLLVENLVLDPRYVHLFTAEEVAFCRELVTPKAA
;
A
#
# COMPACT_ATOMS: atom_id res chain seq x y z
N MET A 1 -6.78 -4.90 21.78
CA MET A 1 -6.88 -4.04 20.60
C MET A 1 -6.87 -4.86 19.34
N MET A 2 -7.71 -4.52 18.43
CA MET A 2 -7.85 -5.27 17.18
C MET A 2 -6.75 -4.91 16.19
N ASN A 3 -6.18 -5.92 15.51
CA ASN A 3 -5.18 -5.69 14.48
C ASN A 3 -5.71 -4.79 13.36
N ARG A 4 -7.02 -4.91 13.10
CA ARG A 4 -7.67 -4.09 12.07
C ARG A 4 -7.54 -2.61 12.38
N ASP A 5 -7.76 -2.22 13.65
CA ASP A 5 -7.66 -0.81 14.04
C ASP A 5 -6.22 -0.31 13.91
N SER A 6 -5.26 -1.14 14.28
CA SER A 6 -3.85 -0.81 14.15
C SER A 6 -3.48 -0.63 12.67
N PHE A 7 -3.98 -1.50 11.81
CA PHE A 7 -3.73 -1.39 10.38
C PHE A 7 -4.31 -0.09 9.82
N THR A 8 -5.54 0.24 10.22
CA THR A 8 -6.17 1.49 9.77
C THR A 8 -5.34 2.69 10.15
N ASN A 9 -4.87 2.75 11.39
CA ASN A 9 -4.04 3.87 11.85
C ASN A 9 -2.73 3.96 11.09
N SER A 10 -2.09 2.82 10.87
CA SER A 10 -0.83 2.78 10.12
C SER A 10 -1.03 3.23 8.67
N LEU A 11 -2.13 2.80 8.05
CA LEU A 11 -2.44 3.17 6.68
C LEU A 11 -2.69 4.68 6.56
N LEU A 12 -3.47 5.25 7.46
CA LEU A 12 -3.76 6.69 7.42
C LEU A 12 -2.50 7.51 7.67
N SER A 13 -1.63 7.06 8.55
CA SER A 13 -0.34 7.72 8.79
C SER A 13 0.54 7.68 7.53
N LEU A 14 0.56 6.54 6.86
CA LEU A 14 1.33 6.39 5.63
C LEU A 14 0.78 7.31 4.54
N ILE A 15 -0.53 7.37 4.38
CA ILE A 15 -1.16 8.25 3.39
C ILE A 15 -0.80 9.69 3.67
N SER A 16 -0.87 10.11 4.94
CA SER A 16 -0.51 11.46 5.33
C SER A 16 0.94 11.78 4.99
N ALA A 17 1.85 10.86 5.32
CA ALA A 17 3.27 11.04 5.06
C ALA A 17 3.56 11.09 3.55
N SER A 18 2.84 10.29 2.77
CA SER A 18 3.08 10.21 1.32
C SER A 18 2.75 11.53 0.61
N ARG A 19 1.93 12.38 1.21
CA ARG A 19 1.56 13.66 0.61
C ARG A 19 2.74 14.60 0.44
N LYS A 20 3.82 14.38 1.17
CA LYS A 20 5.05 15.16 1.02
C LYS A 20 5.76 14.83 -0.29
N ILE A 21 5.56 13.64 -0.82
CA ILE A 21 6.14 13.21 -2.10
C ILE A 21 5.15 13.43 -3.23
N SER A 22 3.90 13.00 -3.03
CA SER A 22 2.83 13.17 -4.02
C SER A 22 1.52 13.38 -3.30
N ARG A 23 0.89 14.51 -3.55
CA ARG A 23 -0.33 14.90 -2.85
C ARG A 23 -1.51 13.99 -3.18
N TYR A 24 -1.55 13.45 -4.38
CA TYR A 24 -2.77 12.81 -4.89
C TYR A 24 -2.68 11.30 -5.07
N THR A 25 -1.53 10.70 -4.78
CA THR A 25 -1.31 9.27 -5.04
C THR A 25 -2.38 8.39 -4.40
N TYR A 26 -2.69 8.64 -3.14
CA TYR A 26 -3.61 7.80 -2.38
C TYR A 26 -4.95 8.46 -2.10
N GLN A 27 -5.29 9.51 -2.86
CA GLN A 27 -6.58 10.17 -2.69
C GLN A 27 -7.75 9.22 -2.96
N PRO A 28 -7.74 8.44 -4.07
CA PRO A 28 -8.81 7.47 -4.30
C PRO A 28 -8.87 6.39 -3.22
N LEU A 29 -7.70 5.93 -2.75
CA LEU A 29 -7.66 4.92 -1.70
C LEU A 29 -8.27 5.46 -0.41
N GLN A 30 -7.96 6.71 -0.05
CA GLN A 30 -8.48 7.31 1.15
C GLN A 30 -10.01 7.39 1.11
N ALA A 31 -10.57 7.69 -0.05
CA ALA A 31 -12.02 7.71 -0.22
C ALA A 31 -12.61 6.31 0.00
N GLU A 32 -11.96 5.28 -0.50
CA GLU A 32 -12.42 3.91 -0.29
C GLU A 32 -12.30 3.47 1.16
N VAL A 33 -11.25 3.91 1.86
CA VAL A 33 -11.10 3.62 3.29
C VAL A 33 -12.30 4.16 4.07
N SER A 34 -12.74 5.37 3.74
CA SER A 34 -13.89 5.97 4.42
C SER A 34 -15.17 5.19 4.13
N ARG A 35 -15.26 4.56 2.97
CA ARG A 35 -16.47 3.86 2.53
C ARG A 35 -16.51 2.39 2.95
N TYR A 36 -15.38 1.70 2.85
CA TYR A 36 -15.34 0.24 3.04
C TYR A 36 -14.43 -0.23 4.16
N GLY A 37 -13.66 0.67 4.78
CA GLY A 37 -12.65 0.30 5.75
C GLY A 37 -11.29 0.08 5.11
N ALA A 38 -10.25 0.14 5.93
CA ALA A 38 -8.87 0.13 5.44
C ALA A 38 -8.50 -1.19 4.75
N LEU A 39 -8.80 -2.32 5.40
CA LEU A 39 -8.38 -3.61 4.85
C LEU A 39 -9.06 -3.90 3.52
N THR A 40 -10.37 -3.69 3.43
CA THR A 40 -11.10 -3.91 2.19
C THR A 40 -10.61 -2.99 1.09
N ALA A 41 -10.37 -1.72 1.41
CA ALA A 41 -9.88 -0.76 0.43
C ALA A 41 -8.52 -1.18 -0.14
N VAL A 42 -7.61 -1.62 0.72
CA VAL A 42 -6.29 -2.06 0.27
C VAL A 42 -6.39 -3.33 -0.56
N LYS A 43 -7.21 -4.29 -0.14
CA LYS A 43 -7.40 -5.52 -0.91
C LYS A 43 -7.98 -5.24 -2.29
N ASN A 44 -8.93 -4.31 -2.39
CA ASN A 44 -9.48 -3.91 -3.68
C ASN A 44 -8.42 -3.26 -4.56
N MET A 45 -7.59 -2.41 -3.98
CA MET A 45 -6.50 -1.77 -4.71
C MET A 45 -5.52 -2.82 -5.25
N LEU A 46 -5.14 -3.79 -4.41
CA LEU A 46 -4.23 -4.86 -4.82
C LEU A 46 -4.85 -5.71 -5.93
N SER A 47 -6.12 -6.03 -5.81
CA SER A 47 -6.83 -6.81 -6.82
C SER A 47 -6.78 -6.13 -8.19
N ARG A 48 -7.04 -4.83 -8.22
CA ARG A 48 -6.96 -4.07 -9.47
C ARG A 48 -5.55 -4.05 -10.03
N SER A 49 -4.55 -3.85 -9.16
CA SER A 49 -3.15 -3.82 -9.60
C SER A 49 -2.70 -5.17 -10.16
N MET A 50 -3.08 -6.26 -9.50
CA MET A 50 -2.72 -7.60 -9.96
C MET A 50 -3.38 -7.94 -11.29
N SER A 51 -4.62 -7.49 -11.50
CA SER A 51 -5.34 -7.73 -12.74
C SER A 51 -4.72 -6.98 -13.92
N THR A 52 -4.25 -5.76 -13.69
CA THR A 52 -3.71 -4.91 -14.75
C THR A 52 -2.20 -5.01 -14.90
N LEU A 53 -1.53 -5.58 -13.91
CA LEU A 53 -0.05 -5.68 -13.86
C LEU A 53 0.61 -4.31 -13.98
N ARG A 54 -0.03 -3.29 -13.43
CA ARG A 54 0.49 -1.93 -13.44
C ARG A 54 1.21 -1.60 -12.14
N LEU A 55 2.24 -0.77 -12.26
CA LEU A 55 2.89 -0.21 -11.09
C LEU A 55 1.96 0.78 -10.40
N PRO A 56 2.12 0.96 -9.09
CA PRO A 56 1.35 1.98 -8.37
C PRO A 56 1.58 3.36 -8.97
N LYS A 57 0.56 4.21 -8.84
CA LYS A 57 0.68 5.60 -9.25
C LYS A 57 1.85 6.23 -8.51
N ASP A 58 2.64 7.00 -9.23
CA ASP A 58 3.80 7.72 -8.67
C ASP A 58 4.87 6.82 -8.07
N TYR A 59 4.89 5.54 -8.46
CA TYR A 59 5.92 4.60 -8.01
C TYR A 59 7.32 5.19 -8.21
N ASP A 60 7.56 5.79 -9.39
CA ASP A 60 8.87 6.36 -9.70
C ASP A 60 9.25 7.50 -8.76
N LEU A 61 8.28 8.32 -8.36
CA LEU A 61 8.54 9.41 -7.42
C LEU A 61 9.02 8.88 -6.08
N PHE A 62 8.38 7.85 -5.56
CA PHE A 62 8.78 7.25 -4.30
C PHE A 62 10.16 6.62 -4.41
N TRP A 63 10.42 5.96 -5.52
CA TRP A 63 11.71 5.35 -5.78
C TRP A 63 12.82 6.40 -5.82
N LEU A 64 12.62 7.48 -6.60
CA LEU A 64 13.62 8.53 -6.77
C LEU A 64 13.90 9.29 -5.48
N ASN A 65 12.93 9.36 -4.58
CA ASN A 65 13.08 10.04 -3.30
C ASN A 65 13.57 9.11 -2.19
N GLY A 66 13.84 7.84 -2.51
CA GLY A 66 14.26 6.87 -1.51
C GLY A 66 13.19 6.59 -0.46
N ARG A 67 11.92 6.70 -0.84
CA ARG A 67 10.81 6.58 0.08
C ARG A 67 9.84 5.46 -0.31
N MET A 68 10.39 4.32 -0.65
CA MET A 68 9.57 3.13 -0.92
C MET A 68 8.78 2.69 0.30
N ASP A 69 9.21 3.10 1.49
CA ASP A 69 8.48 2.85 2.73
C ASP A 69 7.09 3.50 2.74
N LEU A 70 6.84 4.45 1.85
CA LEU A 70 5.55 5.13 1.74
C LEU A 70 4.59 4.45 0.76
N LEU A 71 4.99 3.32 0.18
CA LEU A 71 4.07 2.54 -0.63
C LEU A 71 3.19 1.68 0.27
N VAL A 72 1.89 1.65 -0.03
CA VAL A 72 0.94 0.80 0.71
C VAL A 72 1.34 -0.66 0.61
N GLU A 73 1.88 -1.07 -0.53
CA GLU A 73 2.35 -2.44 -0.73
C GLU A 73 3.44 -2.83 0.27
N ASN A 74 4.25 -1.88 0.69
CA ASN A 74 5.26 -2.14 1.70
C ASN A 74 4.63 -2.30 3.09
N LEU A 75 3.55 -1.59 3.37
CA LEU A 75 2.80 -1.76 4.62
C LEU A 75 2.19 -3.15 4.70
N VAL A 76 1.74 -3.71 3.58
CA VAL A 76 1.21 -5.07 3.53
C VAL A 76 2.24 -6.09 4.05
N LEU A 77 3.52 -5.83 3.81
CA LEU A 77 4.60 -6.73 4.19
C LEU A 77 5.03 -6.58 5.64
N ASP A 78 4.49 -5.61 6.37
CA ASP A 78 4.81 -5.41 7.78
C ASP A 78 4.43 -6.69 8.55
N PRO A 79 5.34 -7.25 9.37
CA PRO A 79 5.03 -8.48 10.10
C PRO A 79 3.77 -8.43 10.95
N ARG A 80 3.38 -7.23 11.38
CA ARG A 80 2.15 -7.07 12.14
C ARG A 80 0.89 -7.31 11.32
N TYR A 81 0.97 -7.12 9.99
CA TYR A 81 -0.22 -7.11 9.14
C TYR A 81 -0.20 -8.14 8.01
N VAL A 82 0.95 -8.75 7.75
CA VAL A 82 1.08 -9.64 6.59
C VAL A 82 0.08 -10.80 6.63
N HIS A 83 -0.30 -11.25 7.82
CA HIS A 83 -1.25 -12.34 7.98
C HIS A 83 -2.68 -11.97 7.59
N LEU A 84 -2.96 -10.68 7.38
CA LEU A 84 -4.28 -10.22 6.95
C LEU A 84 -4.48 -10.40 5.44
N PHE A 85 -3.43 -10.77 4.72
CA PHE A 85 -3.43 -10.84 3.26
C PHE A 85 -3.17 -12.26 2.78
N THR A 86 -3.62 -12.54 1.56
CA THR A 86 -3.40 -13.86 0.95
C THR A 86 -1.95 -14.02 0.51
N ALA A 87 -1.54 -15.27 0.29
CA ALA A 87 -0.20 -15.54 -0.21
C ALA A 87 0.07 -14.84 -1.54
N GLU A 88 -0.96 -14.77 -2.41
CA GLU A 88 -0.82 -14.09 -3.70
C GLU A 88 -0.62 -12.59 -3.53
N GLU A 89 -1.39 -11.97 -2.64
CA GLU A 89 -1.27 -10.54 -2.34
C GLU A 89 0.11 -10.23 -1.79
N VAL A 90 0.58 -11.05 -0.86
CA VAL A 90 1.90 -10.86 -0.25
C VAL A 90 3.01 -11.02 -1.30
N ALA A 91 2.91 -12.04 -2.13
CA ALA A 91 3.92 -12.27 -3.18
C ALA A 91 3.99 -11.11 -4.15
N PHE A 92 2.84 -10.59 -4.56
CA PHE A 92 2.76 -9.43 -5.44
C PHE A 92 3.44 -8.22 -4.83
N CYS A 93 3.13 -7.92 -3.57
CA CYS A 93 3.71 -6.78 -2.88
C CYS A 93 5.21 -6.94 -2.68
N ARG A 94 5.67 -8.14 -2.34
CA ARG A 94 7.09 -8.40 -2.12
C ARG A 94 7.88 -8.16 -3.41
N GLU A 95 7.37 -8.63 -4.52
CA GLU A 95 8.04 -8.42 -5.80
C GLU A 95 8.08 -6.95 -6.17
N LEU A 96 7.01 -6.23 -5.89
CA LEU A 96 6.92 -4.81 -6.23
C LEU A 96 7.92 -3.96 -5.46
N VAL A 97 8.10 -4.23 -4.16
CA VAL A 97 8.96 -3.40 -3.32
C VAL A 97 10.41 -3.89 -3.27
N THR A 98 10.69 -5.09 -3.75
CA THR A 98 12.05 -5.62 -3.75
C THR A 98 12.85 -4.93 -4.85
N PRO A 99 14.02 -4.33 -4.51
CA PRO A 99 14.86 -3.72 -5.55
C PRO A 99 15.27 -4.76 -6.57
N LYS A 100 15.12 -4.42 -7.84
CA LYS A 100 15.54 -5.32 -8.90
C LYS A 100 17.02 -5.12 -9.17
N ALA A 101 17.72 -6.21 -9.38
CA ALA A 101 19.13 -6.14 -9.75
C ALA A 101 19.24 -5.38 -11.05
N ALA A 102 20.24 -4.52 -11.11
CA ALA A 102 20.49 -3.71 -12.29
C ALA A 102 20.94 -4.60 -13.46
#